data_c7c9699afcff0423039f90c27f84536d
#
_entry.id   c7c9699afcff0423039f90c27f84536d
#
_cell.length_a   1.000
_cell.length_b   1.000
_cell.length_c   1.000
_cell.angle_alpha   90.00
_cell.angle_beta   90.00
_cell.angle_gamma   90.00
#
_symmetry.space_group_name_H-M   'P 1'
#
loop_
_entity.id
_entity.type
_entity.pdbx_description
1 polymer ?
#
loop_
_entity_poly.entity_id
_entity_poly.type
_entity_poly.pdbx_seq_one_letter_code
_entity_poly.pdbx_strand_id
1 'polypeptide(L)'
;MVMDHGCLLRMKKTITEISAQKRNRRRVNISLNGSYAFSLDRLTAAWLQVGRELSDTEIEKLQLSDEVEVGFNQALNLLSFRNRSVLEMTRYLEGKGYAPATLQAVLARLEEEGLLNDNRFAKEWIENRNTFRPRSQS
;
A
#
# COMPACT_ATOMS: atom_id res chain seq x y z
N MET A 1 26.61 2.91 -23.02
CA MET A 1 26.60 2.70 -22.56
C MET A 1 26.25 2.60 -22.15
N VAL A 2 26.10 2.69 -22.12
CA VAL A 2 25.93 2.58 -21.63
C VAL A 2 25.79 2.52 -21.06
N MET A 3 26.00 2.84 -20.98
CA MET A 3 25.98 2.87 -20.35
C MET A 3 25.38 2.95 -19.86
N ASP A 4 25.38 3.40 -20.20
CA ASP A 4 24.98 3.65 -19.63
C ASP A 4 24.15 3.50 -19.17
N HIS A 5 23.62 3.28 -19.68
CA HIS A 5 22.98 2.89 -19.00
C HIS A 5 23.06 2.59 -18.03
N GLY A 6 23.25 2.15 -18.42
CA GLY A 6 23.69 1.56 -17.24
C GLY A 6 24.10 2.55 -16.22
N CYS A 7 24.66 3.57 -16.62
CA CYS A 7 25.05 4.61 -15.78
C CYS A 7 23.91 5.14 -14.95
N LEU A 8 22.78 5.29 -15.57
CA LEU A 8 21.62 5.76 -14.85
C LEU A 8 21.23 4.80 -13.76
N LEU A 9 21.33 3.54 -14.08
CA LEU A 9 20.95 2.55 -13.11
C LEU A 9 21.84 2.59 -11.91
N ARG A 10 23.02 3.07 -12.12
CA ARG A 10 23.95 3.10 -11.04
C ARG A 10 23.91 4.35 -10.26
N MET A 11 23.03 5.28 -10.60
CA MET A 11 22.97 6.50 -9.85
C MET A 11 22.21 6.25 -8.59
N LYS A 12 22.87 5.63 -7.66
CA LYS A 12 22.27 5.38 -6.38
C LYS A 12 22.32 6.64 -5.55
N LYS A 13 21.34 6.79 -4.70
CA LYS A 13 21.27 7.94 -3.82
C LYS A 13 21.42 7.47 -2.40
N THR A 14 22.18 8.23 -1.65
CA THR A 14 22.47 7.85 -0.27
C THR A 14 21.51 8.52 0.68
N ILE A 15 20.97 7.76 1.60
CA ILE A 15 20.08 8.31 2.60
C ILE A 15 20.92 9.14 3.56
N THR A 16 20.62 10.43 3.60
CA THR A 16 21.38 11.34 4.45
C THR A 16 20.65 11.72 5.72
N GLU A 17 19.32 11.58 5.72
CA GLU A 17 18.57 11.88 6.93
C GLU A 17 17.26 11.13 6.93
N ILE A 18 16.87 10.65 8.10
CA ILE A 18 15.57 10.03 8.31
C ILE A 18 15.01 10.70 9.56
N SER A 19 13.93 11.44 9.42
CA SER A 19 13.38 12.16 10.56
C SER A 19 11.87 12.05 10.60
N ALA A 20 11.32 11.94 11.80
CA ALA A 20 9.88 11.85 11.97
C ALA A 20 9.24 13.22 11.72
N GLN A 21 8.06 13.21 11.13
CA GLN A 21 7.34 14.45 10.91
C GLN A 21 6.77 14.93 12.25
N LYS A 22 6.79 16.23 12.43
CA LYS A 22 6.34 16.79 13.70
C LYS A 22 4.86 16.55 13.95
N ARG A 23 4.05 16.67 12.92
CA ARG A 23 2.62 16.53 13.08
C ARG A 23 2.11 15.12 12.97
N ASN A 24 2.86 14.28 12.30
CA ASN A 24 2.42 12.92 12.10
C ASN A 24 3.61 12.00 12.32
N ARG A 25 3.73 11.48 13.51
CA ARG A 25 4.87 10.64 13.86
C ARG A 25 4.86 9.29 13.18
N ARG A 26 3.77 8.96 12.52
CA ARG A 26 3.74 7.73 11.75
C ARG A 26 4.42 7.90 10.41
N ARG A 27 4.76 9.14 10.04
CA ARG A 27 5.43 9.42 8.79
C ARG A 27 6.85 9.87 9.07
N VAL A 28 7.78 9.41 8.25
CA VAL A 28 9.15 9.88 8.36
C VAL A 28 9.57 10.46 7.04
N ASN A 29 10.38 11.49 7.11
CA ASN A 29 10.93 12.14 5.92
C ASN A 29 12.26 11.51 5.61
N ILE A 30 12.45 11.19 4.34
CA ILE A 30 13.69 10.60 3.86
C ILE A 30 14.39 11.62 3.00
N SER A 31 15.63 11.93 3.34
CA SER A 31 16.45 12.82 2.54
C SER A 31 17.52 12.00 1.84
N LEU A 32 17.69 12.27 0.56
CA LEU A 32 18.67 11.58 -0.24
C LEU A 32 19.65 12.63 -0.76
N ASN A 33 20.93 12.33 -0.65
CA ASN A 33 22.00 13.23 -1.12
C ASN A 33 21.85 14.64 -0.57
N GLY A 34 21.37 14.74 0.66
CA GLY A 34 21.27 16.03 1.33
C GLY A 34 20.00 16.81 1.08
N SER A 35 19.07 16.26 0.30
CA SER A 35 17.83 16.96 -0.01
C SER A 35 16.64 16.08 0.29
N TYR A 36 15.56 16.69 0.74
CA TYR A 36 14.34 15.95 0.99
C TYR A 36 13.89 15.27 -0.30
N ALA A 37 13.55 14.01 -0.22
CA ALA A 37 13.12 13.24 -1.37
C ALA A 37 11.67 12.80 -1.26
N PHE A 38 11.32 12.12 -0.18
CA PHE A 38 9.95 11.64 -0.02
C PHE A 38 9.73 11.28 1.45
N SER A 39 8.49 10.96 1.76
CA SER A 39 8.19 10.48 3.10
C SER A 39 7.62 9.08 2.99
N LEU A 40 7.76 8.32 4.05
CA LEU A 40 7.28 6.95 4.10
C LEU A 40 6.60 6.72 5.44
N ASP A 41 5.72 5.73 5.48
CA ASP A 41 5.15 5.29 6.72
C ASP A 41 6.30 4.74 7.57
N ARG A 42 6.19 4.93 8.86
CA ARG A 42 7.22 4.52 9.78
C ARG A 42 7.59 3.05 9.65
N LEU A 43 6.58 2.19 9.44
CA LEU A 43 6.85 0.78 9.29
C LEU A 43 7.59 0.48 7.99
N THR A 44 7.24 1.17 6.92
CA THR A 44 7.93 0.98 5.66
C THR A 44 9.38 1.41 5.77
N ALA A 45 9.63 2.49 6.52
CA ALA A 45 10.98 3.02 6.66
C ALA A 45 11.82 2.29 7.71
N ALA A 46 11.23 1.34 8.43
CA ALA A 46 11.93 0.69 9.52
C ALA A 46 13.20 -0.04 9.09
N TRP A 47 13.28 -0.42 7.83
CA TRP A 47 14.44 -1.13 7.32
C TRP A 47 15.54 -0.22 6.86
N LEU A 48 15.29 1.07 6.80
CA LEU A 48 16.23 2.01 6.23
C LEU A 48 17.14 2.59 7.29
N GLN A 49 18.35 2.92 6.88
CA GLN A 49 19.30 3.53 7.78
C GLN A 49 20.04 4.63 7.04
N VAL A 50 20.46 5.64 7.77
CA VAL A 50 21.26 6.71 7.20
C VAL A 50 22.55 6.08 6.68
N GLY A 51 22.96 6.46 5.50
CA GLY A 51 24.14 5.91 4.86
C GLY A 51 23.86 4.82 3.87
N ARG A 52 22.63 4.30 3.85
CA ARG A 52 22.29 3.26 2.89
C ARG A 52 22.06 3.89 1.52
N GLU A 53 22.47 3.20 0.49
CA GLU A 53 22.26 3.65 -0.87
C GLU A 53 21.03 2.99 -1.46
N LEU A 54 20.27 3.75 -2.22
CA LEU A 54 19.07 3.26 -2.87
C LEU A 54 19.15 3.51 -4.37
N SER A 55 18.81 2.50 -5.15
CA SER A 55 18.69 2.69 -6.59
C SER A 55 17.31 3.24 -6.89
N ASP A 56 17.10 3.72 -8.10
CA ASP A 56 15.80 4.23 -8.50
C ASP A 56 14.72 3.16 -8.35
N THR A 57 15.06 1.93 -8.70
CA THR A 57 14.10 0.83 -8.56
C THR A 57 13.72 0.61 -7.11
N GLU A 58 14.70 0.67 -6.22
CA GLU A 58 14.41 0.50 -4.80
C GLU A 58 13.55 1.62 -4.27
N ILE A 59 13.80 2.84 -4.74
CA ILE A 59 13.00 3.98 -4.33
C ILE A 59 11.56 3.80 -4.78
N GLU A 60 11.37 3.36 -6.02
CA GLU A 60 10.03 3.12 -6.52
C GLU A 60 9.31 2.06 -5.72
N LYS A 61 10.01 1.00 -5.36
CA LYS A 61 9.42 -0.06 -4.57
C LYS A 61 9.02 0.42 -3.19
N LEU A 62 9.87 1.25 -2.59
CA LEU A 62 9.55 1.80 -1.28
C LEU A 62 8.33 2.70 -1.34
N GLN A 63 8.25 3.53 -2.38
CA GLN A 63 7.11 4.42 -2.53
C GLN A 63 5.82 3.64 -2.78
N LEU A 64 5.89 2.59 -3.58
CA LEU A 64 4.73 1.76 -3.82
C LEU A 64 4.30 1.06 -2.54
N SER A 65 5.25 0.53 -1.81
CA SER A 65 4.96 -0.14 -0.55
C SER A 65 4.30 0.83 0.43
N ASP A 66 4.79 2.07 0.46
CA ASP A 66 4.20 3.08 1.31
C ASP A 66 2.77 3.40 0.90
N GLU A 67 2.54 3.54 -0.41
CA GLU A 67 1.19 3.83 -0.89
C GLU A 67 0.23 2.71 -0.54
N VAL A 68 0.71 1.48 -0.63
CA VAL A 68 -0.13 0.34 -0.27
C VAL A 68 -0.48 0.39 1.21
N GLU A 69 0.50 0.73 2.07
CA GLU A 69 0.22 0.85 3.50
C GLU A 69 -0.80 1.94 3.78
N VAL A 70 -0.63 3.09 3.15
CA VAL A 70 -1.57 4.19 3.34
C VAL A 70 -2.95 3.80 2.84
N GLY A 71 -3.00 3.19 1.65
CA GLY A 71 -4.27 2.78 1.08
C GLY A 71 -4.95 1.71 1.91
N PHE A 72 -4.16 0.77 2.41
CA PHE A 72 -4.70 -0.30 3.24
C PHE A 72 -5.29 0.29 4.53
N ASN A 73 -4.59 1.23 5.15
CA ASN A 73 -5.10 1.86 6.37
C ASN A 73 -6.36 2.68 6.11
N GLN A 74 -6.42 3.35 4.97
CA GLN A 74 -7.64 4.07 4.61
C GLN A 74 -8.80 3.10 4.40
N ALA A 75 -8.51 1.97 3.79
CA ALA A 75 -9.53 0.96 3.56
C ALA A 75 -10.02 0.38 4.89
N LEU A 76 -9.10 0.12 5.81
CA LEU A 76 -9.48 -0.37 7.13
C LEU A 76 -10.38 0.62 7.83
N ASN A 77 -10.06 1.89 7.73
CA ASN A 77 -10.88 2.91 8.35
C ASN A 77 -12.30 2.90 7.76
N LEU A 78 -12.37 2.78 6.44
CA LEU A 78 -13.67 2.73 5.79
C LEU A 78 -14.46 1.50 6.22
N LEU A 79 -13.78 0.36 6.30
CA LEU A 79 -14.43 -0.88 6.70
C LEU A 79 -14.87 -0.88 8.14
N SER A 80 -14.29 0.00 8.96
CA SER A 80 -14.69 0.09 10.35
C SER A 80 -16.13 0.59 10.49
N PHE A 81 -16.69 1.19 9.45
CA PHE A 81 -18.05 1.69 9.50
C PHE A 81 -19.06 0.64 9.03
N ARG A 82 -18.69 -0.13 8.04
CA ARG A 82 -19.52 -1.25 7.58
C ARG A 82 -18.74 -2.04 6.55
N ASN A 83 -19.16 -3.26 6.31
CA ASN A 83 -18.51 -4.08 5.30
C ASN A 83 -18.73 -3.49 3.93
N ARG A 84 -17.78 -3.69 3.05
CA ARG A 84 -17.83 -3.18 1.69
C ARG A 84 -17.53 -4.30 0.71
N SER A 85 -18.08 -4.18 -0.49
CA SER A 85 -17.79 -5.14 -1.54
C SER A 85 -16.45 -4.74 -2.20
N VAL A 86 -15.94 -5.64 -3.00
CA VAL A 86 -14.73 -5.35 -3.78
C VAL A 86 -14.98 -4.14 -4.67
N LEU A 87 -16.16 -4.08 -5.29
CA LEU A 87 -16.48 -2.96 -6.18
C LEU A 87 -16.51 -1.64 -5.43
N GLU A 88 -17.15 -1.63 -4.27
CA GLU A 88 -17.20 -0.40 -3.48
C GLU A 88 -15.81 0.05 -3.06
N MET A 89 -14.99 -0.90 -2.64
CA MET A 89 -13.65 -0.56 -2.21
C MET A 89 -12.81 -0.08 -3.39
N THR A 90 -12.98 -0.72 -4.55
CA THR A 90 -12.27 -0.30 -5.75
C THR A 90 -12.61 1.14 -6.08
N ARG A 91 -13.89 1.48 -6.05
CA ARG A 91 -14.31 2.84 -6.37
C ARG A 91 -13.79 3.84 -5.36
N TYR A 92 -13.77 3.45 -4.10
CA TYR A 92 -13.27 4.33 -3.05
C TYR A 92 -11.79 4.64 -3.28
N LEU A 93 -11.01 3.61 -3.56
CA LEU A 93 -9.58 3.79 -3.75
C LEU A 93 -9.27 4.53 -5.04
N GLU A 94 -10.05 4.26 -6.09
CA GLU A 94 -9.89 5.02 -7.33
C GLU A 94 -10.15 6.49 -7.11
N GLY A 95 -11.15 6.78 -6.30
CA GLY A 95 -11.48 8.17 -5.99
C GLY A 95 -10.40 8.87 -5.20
N LYS A 96 -9.53 8.11 -4.52
CA LYS A 96 -8.41 8.69 -3.81
C LYS A 96 -7.22 8.93 -4.72
N GLY A 97 -7.29 8.48 -5.97
CA GLY A 97 -6.22 8.73 -6.91
C GLY A 97 -5.10 7.71 -6.92
N TYR A 98 -5.32 6.54 -6.32
CA TYR A 98 -4.27 5.53 -6.32
C TYR A 98 -4.08 4.94 -7.71
N ALA A 99 -2.82 4.68 -8.03
CA ALA A 99 -2.48 4.04 -9.30
C ALA A 99 -3.00 2.62 -9.32
N PRO A 100 -3.24 2.06 -10.52
CA PRO A 100 -3.77 0.70 -10.60
C PRO A 100 -2.93 -0.34 -9.87
N ALA A 101 -1.61 -0.21 -9.90
CA ALA A 101 -0.76 -1.17 -9.20
C ALA A 101 -0.97 -1.11 -7.69
N THR A 102 -1.07 0.09 -7.15
CA THR A 102 -1.32 0.27 -5.73
C THR A 102 -2.70 -0.25 -5.37
N LEU A 103 -3.68 0.05 -6.20
CA LEU A 103 -5.05 -0.37 -5.97
C LEU A 103 -5.13 -1.89 -5.91
N GLN A 104 -4.52 -2.57 -6.88
CA GLN A 104 -4.56 -4.02 -6.90
C GLN A 104 -3.87 -4.62 -5.68
N ALA A 105 -2.76 -4.03 -5.27
CA ALA A 105 -2.04 -4.54 -4.11
C ALA A 105 -2.85 -4.37 -2.83
N VAL A 106 -3.55 -3.25 -2.69
CA VAL A 106 -4.38 -3.03 -1.52
C VAL A 106 -5.54 -4.01 -1.50
N LEU A 107 -6.19 -4.20 -2.65
CA LEU A 107 -7.31 -5.13 -2.73
C LEU A 107 -6.88 -6.55 -2.42
N ALA A 108 -5.73 -6.96 -2.97
CA ALA A 108 -5.21 -8.30 -2.72
C ALA A 108 -4.95 -8.51 -1.23
N ARG A 109 -4.37 -7.52 -0.58
CA ARG A 109 -4.08 -7.62 0.82
C ARG A 109 -5.35 -7.70 1.66
N LEU A 110 -6.35 -6.91 1.29
CA LEU A 110 -7.64 -6.95 1.99
C LEU A 110 -8.28 -8.32 1.85
N GLU A 111 -8.18 -8.92 0.67
CA GLU A 111 -8.74 -10.24 0.45
C GLU A 111 -7.98 -11.30 1.23
N GLU A 112 -6.65 -11.19 1.26
CA GLU A 112 -5.84 -12.14 2.00
C GLU A 112 -6.19 -12.14 3.48
N GLU A 113 -6.54 -10.98 4.00
CA GLU A 113 -6.87 -10.87 5.41
C GLU A 113 -8.34 -11.08 5.69
N GLY A 114 -9.11 -11.42 4.65
CA GLY A 114 -10.50 -11.74 4.85
C GLY A 114 -11.39 -10.53 5.07
N LEU A 115 -10.91 -9.36 4.66
CA LEU A 115 -11.65 -8.14 4.92
C LEU A 115 -12.59 -7.73 3.81
N LEU A 116 -12.44 -8.34 2.63
CA LEU A 116 -13.38 -8.15 1.54
C LEU A 116 -14.04 -9.48 1.28
N ASN A 117 -15.32 -9.47 1.19
CA ASN A 117 -16.08 -10.69 1.22
C ASN A 117 -16.82 -11.09 -0.04
N ASP A 118 -16.60 -10.41 -1.13
CA ASP A 118 -17.36 -10.74 -2.32
C ASP A 118 -17.32 -12.20 -2.69
N ASN A 119 -16.12 -12.71 -2.90
CA ASN A 119 -15.98 -14.10 -3.27
C ASN A 119 -16.38 -15.02 -2.14
N ARG A 120 -15.98 -14.69 -0.95
CA ARG A 120 -16.31 -15.49 0.18
C ARG A 120 -17.81 -15.45 0.44
N PHE A 121 -18.38 -14.27 0.37
CA PHE A 121 -19.80 -14.13 0.57
C PHE A 121 -20.58 -14.92 -0.46
N ALA A 122 -20.22 -14.80 -1.72
CA ALA A 122 -20.90 -15.51 -2.77
C ALA A 122 -20.80 -17.01 -2.58
N LYS A 123 -19.61 -17.46 -2.19
CA LYS A 123 -19.39 -18.86 -1.98
C LYS A 123 -20.21 -19.38 -0.82
N GLU A 124 -20.21 -18.67 0.27
CA GLU A 124 -20.97 -19.06 1.44
C GLU A 124 -22.45 -19.05 1.15
N TRP A 125 -22.89 -18.07 0.39
CA TRP A 125 -24.27 -17.96 0.06
C TRP A 125 -24.73 -19.14 -0.79
N ILE A 126 -23.92 -19.54 -1.75
CA ILE A 126 -24.21 -20.69 -2.57
C ILE A 126 -24.27 -21.95 -1.73
N GLU A 127 -23.32 -22.11 -0.85
CA GLU A 127 -23.28 -23.27 0.02
C GLU A 127 -24.51 -23.33 0.92
N ASN A 128 -24.89 -22.18 1.44
CA ASN A 128 -26.07 -22.13 2.30
C ASN A 128 -27.31 -22.48 1.53
N ARG A 129 -27.42 -22.06 0.29
CA ARG A 129 -28.57 -22.41 -0.52
C ARG A 129 -28.65 -23.91 -0.74
N ASN A 130 -27.51 -24.55 -0.78
CA ASN A 130 -27.49 -25.99 -0.99
C ASN A 130 -27.80 -26.74 0.27
N THR A 131 -27.43 -26.20 1.42
CA THR A 131 -27.63 -26.93 2.66
C THR A 131 -28.89 -26.51 3.38
N PHE A 132 -29.26 -25.24 3.33
CA PHE A 132 -30.49 -24.80 3.93
C PHE A 132 -30.66 -23.39 3.46
N ARG A 133 -31.72 -22.76 3.83
CA ARG A 133 -31.96 -21.56 3.29
C ARG A 133 -31.07 -20.54 3.74
N PRO A 134 -30.69 -19.63 3.00
CA PRO A 134 -29.80 -18.63 3.33
C PRO A 134 -30.48 -17.72 4.26
N ARG A 135 -29.86 -17.31 5.23
CA ARG A 135 -30.37 -16.48 5.97
C ARG A 135 -30.03 -15.23 5.57
N SER A 136 -30.33 -14.45 5.84
CA SER A 136 -30.15 -13.29 5.46
C SER A 136 -29.05 -12.90 5.25
N GLN A 137 -28.60 -13.01 4.89
CA GLN A 137 -27.58 -12.66 4.60
C GLN A 137 -27.43 -11.50 4.75
N SER A 138 -27.93 -11.16 5.13
CA SER A 138 -27.88 -10.00 5.37
C SER A 138 -26.99 -9.41 5.57
#